data_963068b848109cf27d77a461d48c7b1f
#
_entry.id   963068b848109cf27d77a461d48c7b1f
#
_cell.length_a   1.000
_cell.length_b   1.000
_cell.length_c   1.000
_cell.angle_alpha   90.00
_cell.angle_beta   90.00
_cell.angle_gamma   90.00
#
_symmetry.space_group_name_H-M   'P 1'
#
loop_
_entity.id
_entity.type
_entity.pdbx_description
1 polymer ?
#
loop_
_entity_poly.entity_id
_entity_poly.type
_entity_poly.pdbx_seq_one_letter_code
_entity_poly.pdbx_strand_id
1 'polypeptide(L)'
;MKTKRRARRDPLTVFLVLIIVFSLVLAGLIGGELYARHVANSKVAQAVACVVKDQATASFGVAPLLLWQVATRHFTNISVETAGNQIRDAKGMQIKLTIQNVRLKNTPNSRGTIGALDATITWSSEGIKESVQNAIPILGAFVTSSVVTHPADGTVELKGLLNNITAKPIVAGEGMGGPGNNF
;
A
#
# COMPACT_ATOMS: atom_id res chain seq x y z
N MET A 1 9.03 60.23 40.02
CA MET A 1 10.04 59.27 39.61
C MET A 1 9.45 57.86 39.62
N LYS A 2 9.16 57.27 38.45
CA LYS A 2 8.67 55.89 38.37
C LYS A 2 9.87 54.95 38.22
N THR A 3 10.23 54.26 39.26
CA THR A 3 11.28 53.24 39.25
C THR A 3 10.78 52.02 38.45
N LYS A 4 11.37 51.87 37.23
CA LYS A 4 11.20 50.71 36.39
C LYS A 4 11.84 49.49 37.09
N ARG A 5 11.08 48.70 37.84
CA ARG A 5 11.52 47.40 38.37
C ARG A 5 11.84 46.52 37.18
N ARG A 6 13.13 46.36 36.85
CA ARG A 6 13.61 45.27 35.99
C ARG A 6 13.29 43.94 36.72
N ALA A 7 12.28 43.25 36.29
CA ALA A 7 12.04 41.89 36.76
C ALA A 7 13.26 41.05 36.39
N ARG A 8 14.13 40.76 37.36
CA ARG A 8 15.14 39.73 37.25
C ARG A 8 14.36 38.42 37.03
N ARG A 9 14.40 37.90 35.83
CA ARG A 9 13.83 36.60 35.55
C ARG A 9 14.72 35.57 36.26
N ASP A 10 14.18 34.91 37.29
CA ASP A 10 14.87 33.84 37.97
C ASP A 10 15.22 32.75 36.94
N PRO A 11 16.48 32.25 36.94
CA PRO A 11 16.94 31.26 35.99
C PRO A 11 16.06 29.99 36.03
N LEU A 12 15.55 29.67 37.19
CA LEU A 12 14.62 28.54 37.40
C LEU A 12 13.29 28.73 36.65
N THR A 13 12.72 29.93 36.68
CA THR A 13 11.48 30.25 35.98
C THR A 13 11.69 30.18 34.43
N VAL A 14 12.82 30.67 33.93
CA VAL A 14 13.17 30.56 32.50
C VAL A 14 13.30 29.10 32.08
N PHE A 15 13.96 28.29 32.90
CA PHE A 15 14.16 26.86 32.65
C PHE A 15 12.81 26.11 32.61
N LEU A 16 11.90 26.37 33.58
CA LEU A 16 10.57 25.77 33.61
C LEU A 16 9.75 26.15 32.38
N VAL A 17 9.78 27.42 31.97
CA VAL A 17 9.08 27.87 30.75
C VAL A 17 9.62 27.17 29.51
N LEU A 18 10.96 27.01 29.40
CA LEU A 18 11.56 26.27 28.28
C LEU A 18 11.10 24.80 28.24
N ILE A 19 11.03 24.12 29.40
CA ILE A 19 10.54 22.74 29.47
C ILE A 19 9.08 22.68 29.00
N ILE A 20 8.23 23.60 29.45
CA ILE A 20 6.81 23.61 29.06
C ILE A 20 6.69 23.84 27.55
N VAL A 21 7.39 24.83 27.00
CA VAL A 21 7.35 25.13 25.55
C VAL A 21 7.87 23.93 24.76
N PHE A 22 8.98 23.32 25.18
CA PHE A 22 9.54 22.14 24.52
C PHE A 22 8.56 20.96 24.55
N SER A 23 7.92 20.70 25.69
CA SER A 23 6.91 19.64 25.82
C SER A 23 5.70 19.86 24.93
N LEU A 24 5.23 21.11 24.81
CA LEU A 24 4.12 21.46 23.91
C LEU A 24 4.51 21.27 22.44
N VAL A 25 5.73 21.62 22.05
CA VAL A 25 6.24 21.41 20.70
C VAL A 25 6.31 19.93 20.37
N LEU A 26 6.86 19.11 21.28
CA LEU A 26 6.92 17.66 21.12
C LEU A 26 5.52 17.04 21.00
N ALA A 27 4.59 17.44 21.87
CA ALA A 27 3.21 16.96 21.82
C ALA A 27 2.53 17.33 20.47
N GLY A 28 2.78 18.54 19.98
CA GLY A 28 2.29 19.01 18.67
C GLY A 28 2.88 18.22 17.51
N LEU A 29 4.18 17.91 17.54
CA LEU A 29 4.83 17.10 16.51
C LEU A 29 4.30 15.66 16.51
N ILE A 30 4.16 15.02 17.66
CA ILE A 30 3.62 13.67 17.78
C ILE A 30 2.16 13.62 17.30
N GLY A 31 1.32 14.55 17.76
CA GLY A 31 -0.08 14.62 17.35
C GLY A 31 -0.21 14.88 15.84
N GLY A 32 0.60 15.78 15.29
CA GLY A 32 0.65 16.08 13.86
C GLY A 32 1.09 14.86 13.04
N GLU A 33 2.10 14.11 13.49
CA GLU A 33 2.56 12.89 12.83
C GLU A 33 1.49 11.80 12.80
N LEU A 34 0.81 11.54 13.94
CA LEU A 34 -0.25 10.55 14.03
C LEU A 34 -1.43 10.91 13.11
N TYR A 35 -1.84 12.18 13.10
CA TYR A 35 -2.88 12.66 12.22
C TYR A 35 -2.49 12.54 10.74
N ALA A 36 -1.29 12.96 10.38
CA ALA A 36 -0.78 12.85 9.01
C ALA A 36 -0.74 11.39 8.54
N ARG A 37 -0.29 10.46 9.40
CA ARG A 37 -0.32 9.02 9.10
C ARG A 37 -1.72 8.50 8.88
N HIS A 38 -2.66 8.83 9.77
CA HIS A 38 -4.04 8.40 9.62
C HIS A 38 -4.63 8.86 8.28
N VAL A 39 -4.46 10.12 7.95
CA VAL A 39 -4.96 10.69 6.69
C VAL A 39 -4.28 10.06 5.48
N ALA A 40 -2.96 9.93 5.48
CA ALA A 40 -2.20 9.35 4.36
C ALA A 40 -2.57 7.88 4.12
N ASN A 41 -2.58 7.07 5.18
CA ASN A 41 -2.97 5.66 5.11
C ASN A 41 -4.38 5.50 4.56
N SER A 42 -5.35 6.28 5.07
CA SER A 42 -6.74 6.24 4.63
C SER A 42 -6.89 6.65 3.16
N LYS A 43 -6.20 7.70 2.70
CA LYS A 43 -6.27 8.14 1.30
C LYS A 43 -5.71 7.10 0.33
N VAL A 44 -4.56 6.50 0.66
CA VAL A 44 -3.97 5.45 -0.18
C VAL A 44 -4.85 4.20 -0.17
N ALA A 45 -5.32 3.76 1.00
CA ALA A 45 -6.22 2.62 1.13
C ALA A 45 -7.50 2.80 0.29
N GLN A 46 -8.15 3.96 0.36
CA GLN A 46 -9.34 4.27 -0.44
C GLN A 46 -9.04 4.27 -1.94
N ALA A 47 -7.93 4.86 -2.37
CA ALA A 47 -7.54 4.86 -3.78
C ALA A 47 -7.36 3.44 -4.31
N VAL A 48 -6.68 2.58 -3.55
CA VAL A 48 -6.48 1.18 -3.92
C VAL A 48 -7.82 0.43 -3.90
N ALA A 49 -8.63 0.59 -2.85
CA ALA A 49 -9.93 -0.07 -2.73
C ALA A 49 -10.86 0.22 -3.92
N CYS A 50 -10.86 1.45 -4.43
CA CYS A 50 -11.60 1.80 -5.64
C CYS A 50 -11.12 1.05 -6.89
N VAL A 51 -9.82 0.83 -7.03
CA VAL A 51 -9.22 0.15 -8.20
C VAL A 51 -9.47 -1.35 -8.15
N VAL A 52 -9.26 -1.96 -6.98
CA VAL A 52 -9.40 -3.42 -6.79
C VAL A 52 -10.84 -3.86 -6.57
N LYS A 53 -11.75 -2.94 -6.23
CA LYS A 53 -13.16 -3.19 -5.83
C LYS A 53 -13.25 -4.09 -4.58
N ASP A 54 -12.29 -3.93 -3.65
CA ASP A 54 -12.25 -4.62 -2.37
C ASP A 54 -11.68 -3.67 -1.31
N GLN A 55 -11.79 -4.04 -0.04
CA GLN A 55 -11.17 -3.29 1.03
C GLN A 55 -9.64 -3.40 0.93
N ALA A 56 -8.96 -2.31 1.25
CA ALA A 56 -7.52 -2.24 1.28
C ALA A 56 -7.04 -1.50 2.53
N THR A 57 -5.86 -1.84 2.98
CA THR A 57 -5.12 -1.14 4.02
C THR A 57 -3.81 -0.62 3.44
N ALA A 58 -3.38 0.52 3.92
CA ALA A 58 -2.10 1.09 3.53
C ALA A 58 -1.37 1.57 4.79
N SER A 59 -0.05 1.47 4.77
CA SER A 59 0.81 1.96 5.85
C SER A 59 2.11 2.52 5.29
N PHE A 60 2.56 3.60 5.92
CA PHE A 60 3.86 4.21 5.62
C PHE A 60 4.88 3.82 6.67
N GLY A 61 6.15 3.69 6.27
CA GLY A 61 7.27 3.41 7.16
C GLY A 61 7.34 4.36 8.36
N VAL A 62 7.71 3.83 9.53
CA VAL A 62 7.73 4.61 10.78
C VAL A 62 8.95 5.53 10.90
N ALA A 63 10.04 5.23 10.22
CA ALA A 63 11.26 6.01 10.25
C ALA A 63 11.72 6.34 8.80
N PRO A 64 12.08 7.58 8.52
CA PRO A 64 11.87 8.80 9.32
C PRO A 64 10.38 9.16 9.47
N LEU A 65 10.07 10.17 10.28
CA LEU A 65 8.69 10.65 10.46
C LEU A 65 8.01 10.94 9.12
N LEU A 66 6.72 10.62 8.99
CA LEU A 66 5.97 10.82 7.74
C LEU A 66 5.97 12.29 7.31
N LEU A 67 5.86 13.23 8.24
CA LEU A 67 5.94 14.65 7.94
C LEU A 67 7.26 15.02 7.27
N TRP A 68 8.37 14.42 7.70
CA TRP A 68 9.69 14.59 7.07
C TRP A 68 9.73 13.94 5.68
N GLN A 69 9.15 12.74 5.52
CA GLN A 69 9.07 12.06 4.23
C GLN A 69 8.27 12.89 3.21
N VAL A 70 7.16 13.50 3.65
CA VAL A 70 6.36 14.40 2.81
C VAL A 70 7.14 15.67 2.44
N ALA A 71 7.81 16.30 3.41
CA ALA A 71 8.60 17.52 3.17
C ALA A 71 9.75 17.28 2.19
N THR A 72 10.42 16.13 2.30
CA THR A 72 11.53 15.73 1.42
C THR A 72 11.08 15.04 0.14
N ARG A 73 9.78 14.73 0.00
CA ARG A 73 9.20 13.95 -1.10
C ARG A 73 9.89 12.59 -1.30
N HIS A 74 10.36 12.02 -0.20
CA HIS A 74 11.05 10.74 -0.19
C HIS A 74 10.39 9.81 0.83
N PHE A 75 9.69 8.79 0.33
CA PHE A 75 9.03 7.78 1.15
C PHE A 75 9.89 6.53 1.21
N THR A 76 10.23 6.10 2.43
CA THR A 76 11.13 4.97 2.63
C THR A 76 10.46 3.64 2.38
N ASN A 77 9.22 3.48 2.83
CA ASN A 77 8.46 2.26 2.70
C ASN A 77 6.95 2.57 2.69
N ILE A 78 6.25 2.02 1.71
CA ILE A 78 4.80 2.07 1.58
C ILE A 78 4.33 0.62 1.43
N SER A 79 3.54 0.12 2.38
CA SER A 79 2.92 -1.19 2.29
C SER A 79 1.43 -1.03 2.03
N VAL A 80 0.91 -1.86 1.13
CA VAL A 80 -0.51 -1.92 0.78
C VAL A 80 -0.93 -3.38 0.77
N GLU A 81 -2.06 -3.68 1.38
CA GLU A 81 -2.62 -5.03 1.44
C GLU A 81 -4.13 -4.97 1.21
N THR A 82 -4.64 -5.86 0.37
CA THR A 82 -6.08 -5.99 0.12
C THR A 82 -6.69 -7.03 1.07
N ALA A 83 -8.00 -6.95 1.31
CA ALA A 83 -8.69 -7.86 2.23
C ALA A 83 -8.73 -9.32 1.72
N GLY A 84 -8.58 -9.54 0.43
CA GLY A 84 -8.54 -10.88 -0.17
C GLY A 84 -9.91 -11.43 -0.55
N ASN A 85 -10.94 -10.59 -0.56
CA ASN A 85 -12.25 -11.03 -1.02
C ASN A 85 -12.31 -11.11 -2.54
N GLN A 86 -11.76 -10.10 -3.20
CA GLN A 86 -11.68 -10.05 -4.67
C GLN A 86 -10.69 -8.99 -5.14
N ILE A 87 -10.27 -9.13 -6.39
CA ILE A 87 -9.60 -8.09 -7.15
C ILE A 87 -10.35 -7.96 -8.47
N ARG A 88 -11.18 -6.91 -8.58
CA ARG A 88 -12.13 -6.71 -9.67
C ARG A 88 -13.07 -7.92 -9.81
N ASP A 89 -12.84 -8.77 -10.81
CA ASP A 89 -13.67 -9.94 -11.09
C ASP A 89 -13.04 -11.26 -10.57
N ALA A 90 -11.80 -11.22 -10.10
CA ALA A 90 -11.09 -12.36 -9.52
C ALA A 90 -11.44 -12.51 -8.02
N LYS A 91 -12.27 -13.46 -7.69
CA LYS A 91 -12.69 -13.78 -6.33
C LYS A 91 -11.57 -14.46 -5.54
N GLY A 92 -11.54 -14.22 -4.23
CA GLY A 92 -10.58 -14.86 -3.33
C GLY A 92 -9.11 -14.52 -3.61
N MET A 93 -8.82 -13.40 -4.30
CA MET A 93 -7.49 -12.93 -4.61
C MET A 93 -7.07 -11.84 -3.63
N GLN A 94 -5.87 -11.98 -3.07
CA GLN A 94 -5.21 -11.00 -2.21
C GLN A 94 -3.93 -10.51 -2.84
N ILE A 95 -3.66 -9.21 -2.70
CA ILE A 95 -2.38 -8.60 -3.07
C ILE A 95 -1.77 -7.94 -1.85
N LYS A 96 -0.48 -8.21 -1.65
CA LYS A 96 0.37 -7.50 -0.70
C LYS A 96 1.51 -6.87 -1.47
N LEU A 97 1.62 -5.55 -1.38
CA LEU A 97 2.62 -4.74 -2.05
C LEU A 97 3.49 -4.04 -1.02
N THR A 98 4.80 -4.05 -1.25
CA THR A 98 5.76 -3.25 -0.49
C THR A 98 6.61 -2.46 -1.46
N ILE A 99 6.50 -1.15 -1.41
CA ILE A 99 7.20 -0.21 -2.29
C ILE A 99 8.25 0.52 -1.46
N GLN A 100 9.51 0.46 -1.88
CA GLN A 100 10.63 1.05 -1.14
C GLN A 100 11.29 2.17 -1.92
N ASN A 101 11.81 3.16 -1.18
CA ASN A 101 12.57 4.29 -1.73
C ASN A 101 11.85 5.04 -2.85
N VAL A 102 10.61 5.45 -2.60
CA VAL A 102 9.82 6.26 -3.53
C VAL A 102 10.27 7.70 -3.44
N ARG A 103 10.79 8.24 -4.54
CA ARG A 103 11.16 9.65 -4.66
C ARG A 103 10.26 10.34 -5.67
N LEU A 104 9.48 11.30 -5.21
CA LEU A 104 8.61 12.08 -6.09
C LEU A 104 9.42 13.19 -6.76
N LYS A 105 9.34 13.24 -8.08
CA LYS A 105 9.89 14.31 -8.91
C LYS A 105 8.73 14.95 -9.68
N ASN A 106 8.76 16.25 -9.80
CA ASN A 106 7.77 16.98 -10.58
C ASN A 106 8.43 17.51 -11.87
N THR A 107 8.79 16.60 -12.77
CA THR A 107 9.34 16.93 -14.07
C THR A 107 8.34 16.57 -15.17
N PRO A 108 8.37 17.22 -16.35
CA PRO A 108 7.44 16.91 -17.45
C PRO A 108 7.44 15.42 -17.87
N ASN A 109 8.59 14.76 -17.76
CA ASN A 109 8.79 13.39 -18.25
C ASN A 109 8.83 12.33 -17.12
N SER A 110 8.78 12.71 -15.82
CA SER A 110 8.82 11.74 -14.73
C SER A 110 8.13 12.29 -13.48
N ARG A 111 7.22 11.50 -12.93
CA ARG A 111 6.57 11.80 -11.64
C ARG A 111 7.37 11.32 -10.44
N GLY A 112 8.40 10.51 -10.66
CA GLY A 112 9.24 10.00 -9.59
C GLY A 112 9.97 8.72 -9.96
N THR A 113 10.68 8.16 -8.96
CA THR A 113 11.40 6.89 -9.06
C THR A 113 11.04 6.00 -7.89
N ILE A 114 11.02 4.69 -8.13
CA ILE A 114 10.82 3.64 -7.12
C ILE A 114 12.15 2.87 -7.03
N GLY A 115 12.63 2.63 -5.83
CA GLY A 115 13.88 1.86 -5.62
C GLY A 115 13.66 0.36 -5.71
N ALA A 116 12.63 -0.15 -5.03
CA ALA A 116 12.25 -1.56 -5.10
C ALA A 116 10.73 -1.71 -4.96
N LEU A 117 10.20 -2.75 -5.59
CA LEU A 117 8.80 -3.15 -5.52
C LEU A 117 8.74 -4.66 -5.28
N ASP A 118 8.22 -5.04 -4.13
CA ASP A 118 7.91 -6.43 -3.80
C ASP A 118 6.39 -6.61 -3.85
N ALA A 119 5.94 -7.60 -4.62
CA ALA A 119 4.52 -7.91 -4.77
C ALA A 119 4.29 -9.40 -4.51
N THR A 120 3.43 -9.70 -3.55
CA THR A 120 2.94 -11.05 -3.30
C THR A 120 1.47 -11.12 -3.65
N ILE A 121 1.11 -12.04 -4.54
CA ILE A 121 -0.26 -12.30 -4.94
C ILE A 121 -0.62 -13.69 -4.47
N THR A 122 -1.68 -13.78 -3.68
CA THR A 122 -2.25 -15.06 -3.22
C THR A 122 -3.64 -15.21 -3.79
N TRP A 123 -3.91 -16.34 -4.42
CA TRP A 123 -5.22 -16.64 -4.96
C TRP A 123 -5.71 -17.99 -4.43
N SER A 124 -6.84 -17.99 -3.76
CA SER A 124 -7.41 -19.20 -3.18
C SER A 124 -7.98 -20.13 -4.27
N SER A 125 -7.88 -21.45 -4.07
CA SER A 125 -8.42 -22.43 -5.00
C SER A 125 -9.94 -22.26 -5.21
N GLU A 126 -10.68 -21.95 -4.15
CA GLU A 126 -12.10 -21.67 -4.23
C GLU A 126 -12.38 -20.38 -5.01
N GLY A 127 -11.57 -19.34 -4.80
CA GLY A 127 -11.68 -18.09 -5.56
C GLY A 127 -11.40 -18.28 -7.05
N ILE A 128 -10.42 -19.12 -7.42
CA ILE A 128 -10.15 -19.49 -8.82
C ILE A 128 -11.37 -20.17 -9.41
N LYS A 129 -11.92 -21.18 -8.73
CA LYS A 129 -13.11 -21.88 -9.15
C LYS A 129 -14.29 -20.93 -9.39
N GLU A 130 -14.62 -20.10 -8.40
CA GLU A 130 -15.70 -19.13 -8.49
C GLU A 130 -15.50 -18.14 -9.65
N SER A 131 -14.27 -17.66 -9.84
CA SER A 131 -13.94 -16.73 -10.93
C SER A 131 -14.14 -17.37 -12.30
N VAL A 132 -13.70 -18.62 -12.47
CA VAL A 132 -13.89 -19.38 -13.72
C VAL A 132 -15.40 -19.65 -13.97
N GLN A 133 -16.14 -20.03 -12.95
CA GLN A 133 -17.58 -20.27 -13.07
C GLN A 133 -18.34 -19.00 -13.43
N ASN A 134 -17.96 -17.86 -12.87
CA ASN A 134 -18.57 -16.56 -13.18
C ASN A 134 -18.19 -16.06 -14.59
N ALA A 135 -16.98 -16.38 -15.06
CA ALA A 135 -16.56 -16.01 -16.42
C ALA A 135 -17.31 -16.79 -17.51
N ILE A 136 -17.81 -18.01 -17.19
CA ILE A 136 -18.53 -18.89 -18.11
C ILE A 136 -19.84 -19.31 -17.46
N PRO A 137 -20.87 -18.43 -17.38
CA PRO A 137 -22.04 -18.65 -16.54
C PRO A 137 -22.85 -19.92 -16.83
N ILE A 138 -22.91 -20.35 -18.09
CA ILE A 138 -23.71 -21.52 -18.50
C ILE A 138 -22.92 -22.83 -18.33
N LEU A 139 -21.62 -22.81 -18.57
CA LEU A 139 -20.76 -24.01 -18.61
C LEU A 139 -19.76 -24.07 -17.45
N GLY A 140 -19.63 -23.02 -16.66
CA GLY A 140 -18.58 -22.91 -15.63
C GLY A 140 -18.58 -24.04 -14.62
N ALA A 141 -19.78 -24.48 -14.18
CA ALA A 141 -19.93 -25.61 -13.25
C ALA A 141 -19.52 -26.96 -13.88
N PHE A 142 -19.73 -27.13 -15.20
CA PHE A 142 -19.30 -28.32 -15.94
C PHE A 142 -17.79 -28.34 -16.22
N VAL A 143 -17.21 -27.15 -16.45
CA VAL A 143 -15.76 -27.01 -16.72
C VAL A 143 -14.94 -27.09 -15.45
N THR A 144 -15.48 -26.59 -14.32
CA THR A 144 -14.72 -26.50 -13.07
C THR A 144 -15.57 -26.90 -11.87
N SER A 145 -15.46 -28.15 -11.43
CA SER A 145 -16.08 -28.66 -10.20
C SER A 145 -15.16 -28.47 -9.00
N SER A 146 -13.84 -28.60 -9.20
CA SER A 146 -12.83 -28.34 -8.18
C SER A 146 -11.54 -27.79 -8.77
N VAL A 147 -10.75 -27.12 -7.95
CA VAL A 147 -9.45 -26.56 -8.32
C VAL A 147 -8.40 -27.07 -7.36
N VAL A 148 -7.33 -27.62 -7.90
CA VAL A 148 -6.16 -28.08 -7.14
C VAL A 148 -4.97 -27.23 -7.55
N THR A 149 -4.30 -26.61 -6.57
CA THR A 149 -3.12 -25.80 -6.81
C THR A 149 -1.87 -26.59 -6.48
N HIS A 150 -0.86 -26.52 -7.35
CA HIS A 150 0.44 -27.12 -7.18
C HIS A 150 1.50 -26.01 -7.03
N PRO A 151 1.77 -25.53 -5.80
CA PRO A 151 2.68 -24.41 -5.57
C PRO A 151 4.12 -24.70 -6.01
N ALA A 152 4.54 -25.97 -5.94
CA ALA A 152 5.90 -26.38 -6.33
C ALA A 152 6.18 -26.17 -7.82
N ASP A 153 5.17 -26.42 -8.66
CA ASP A 153 5.29 -26.34 -10.12
C ASP A 153 4.70 -25.03 -10.67
N GLY A 154 4.03 -24.28 -9.81
CA GLY A 154 3.29 -23.07 -10.19
C GLY A 154 2.13 -23.36 -11.14
N THR A 155 1.52 -24.55 -11.04
CA THR A 155 0.42 -24.97 -11.89
C THR A 155 -0.89 -25.05 -11.13
N VAL A 156 -1.99 -24.91 -11.84
CA VAL A 156 -3.36 -25.02 -11.34
C VAL A 156 -4.07 -26.06 -12.17
N GLU A 157 -4.61 -27.10 -11.52
CA GLU A 157 -5.43 -28.12 -12.17
C GLU A 157 -6.91 -27.81 -11.93
N LEU A 158 -7.64 -27.61 -13.01
CA LEU A 158 -9.08 -27.40 -13.02
C LEU A 158 -9.73 -28.77 -13.32
N LYS A 159 -10.45 -29.33 -12.35
CA LYS A 159 -11.15 -30.61 -12.51
C LYS A 159 -12.59 -30.32 -12.90
N GLY A 160 -12.93 -30.65 -14.12
CA GLY A 160 -14.30 -30.63 -14.63
C GLY A 160 -14.99 -31.99 -14.54
N LEU A 161 -16.26 -32.04 -14.89
CA LEU A 161 -17.02 -33.30 -14.94
C LEU A 161 -16.54 -34.25 -16.05
N LEU A 162 -15.99 -33.71 -17.12
CA LEU A 162 -15.59 -34.48 -18.31
C LEU A 162 -14.09 -34.47 -18.55
N ASN A 163 -13.36 -33.45 -18.09
CA ASN A 163 -11.94 -33.26 -18.37
C ASN A 163 -11.22 -32.56 -17.24
N ASN A 164 -9.93 -32.87 -17.09
CA ASN A 164 -8.99 -32.11 -16.25
C ASN A 164 -8.14 -31.21 -17.13
N ILE A 165 -8.04 -29.94 -16.76
CA ILE A 165 -7.23 -28.94 -17.48
C ILE A 165 -6.14 -28.46 -16.52
N THR A 166 -4.89 -28.64 -16.90
CA THR A 166 -3.76 -28.05 -16.16
C THR A 166 -3.32 -26.77 -16.84
N ALA A 167 -3.30 -25.66 -16.09
CA ALA A 167 -2.88 -24.37 -16.57
C ALA A 167 -1.73 -23.84 -15.70
N LYS A 168 -0.80 -23.15 -16.33
CA LYS A 168 0.24 -22.40 -15.64
C LYS A 168 -0.07 -20.92 -15.80
N PRO A 169 -0.43 -20.22 -14.71
CA PRO A 169 -0.66 -18.79 -14.78
C PRO A 169 0.64 -18.07 -15.12
N ILE A 170 0.58 -17.17 -16.07
CA ILE A 170 1.68 -16.29 -16.43
C ILE A 170 1.28 -14.85 -16.12
N VAL A 171 2.22 -14.08 -15.59
CA VAL A 171 2.02 -12.63 -15.48
C VAL A 171 2.28 -12.04 -16.86
N ALA A 172 1.22 -11.72 -17.58
CA ALA A 172 1.33 -10.92 -18.78
C ALA A 172 1.70 -9.48 -18.35
N GLY A 173 2.99 -9.17 -18.39
CA GLY A 173 3.46 -7.82 -18.19
C GLY A 173 3.07 -6.99 -19.43
N GLU A 174 1.98 -6.25 -19.36
CA GLU A 174 1.92 -4.99 -20.07
C GLU A 174 2.93 -4.09 -19.38
N GLY A 175 4.13 -4.04 -19.94
CA GLY A 175 5.14 -3.11 -19.49
C GLY A 175 4.51 -1.73 -19.49
N MET A 176 4.56 -1.04 -18.36
CA MET A 176 4.47 0.41 -18.35
C MET A 176 5.68 0.88 -19.18
N GLY A 177 5.47 0.90 -20.52
CA GLY A 177 6.41 1.42 -21.47
C GLY A 177 6.61 2.90 -21.17
N GLY A 178 7.70 3.21 -20.49
CA GLY A 178 8.31 4.51 -20.64
C GLY A 178 8.70 4.65 -22.11
N PRO A 179 8.53 5.83 -22.73
CA PRO A 179 8.94 6.03 -24.11
C PRO A 179 10.46 5.95 -24.20
N GLY A 180 10.94 4.94 -24.91
CA GLY A 180 12.35 4.87 -25.28
C GLY A 180 12.99 3.53 -25.04
N ASN A 181 12.73 2.57 -25.96
CA ASN A 181 13.79 1.74 -26.53
C ASN A 181 13.26 1.10 -27.82
N ASN A 182 13.58 1.76 -28.92
CA ASN A 182 13.70 1.10 -30.19
C ASN A 182 14.89 0.12 -30.11
N PHE A 183 14.58 -1.18 -30.20
CA PHE A 183 15.39 -2.17 -30.95
C PHE A 183 14.49 -3.34 -31.28
#